data_07440f511fb5b8130b1b29ed0a4c671d
#
_entry.id   07440f511fb5b8130b1b29ed0a4c671d
#
_cell.length_a   1.000
_cell.length_b   1.000
_cell.length_c   1.000
_cell.angle_alpha   90.00
_cell.angle_beta   90.00
_cell.angle_gamma   90.00
#
_symmetry.space_group_name_H-M   'P 1'
#
loop_
_entity.id
_entity.type
_entity.pdbx_description
1 polymer ?
#
loop_
_entity_poly.entity_id
_entity_poly.type
_entity_poly.pdbx_seq_one_letter_code
_entity_poly.pdbx_strand_id
1 'polypeptide(L)'
;VGYIGRINQKEKEQIEESGEEGNYRGTQYIGKLGVEHRYERELHGITGVQEVETSAGGRAVRRLASRPATPGQNVVLSIDIKLQKMIEDLYGDRRGALVALDPRTGEILAFVSKPTFDPNLFVDGIDSESWKMLSESIEKPLLNRAMRGTYPPGSTYKPFMALAALETGKRSASEIINDAG
;
A
#
# COMPACT_ATOMS: atom_id res chain seq x y z
N VAL A 1 1.57 -3.81 -1.34
CA VAL A 1 1.94 -3.70 0.08
C VAL A 1 2.28 -2.26 0.42
N GLY A 2 3.13 -1.60 -0.29
CA GLY A 2 3.62 -0.26 -0.05
C GLY A 2 5.15 -0.24 0.05
N TYR A 3 5.69 0.88 0.50
CA TYR A 3 7.12 1.04 0.74
C TYR A 3 7.38 2.06 1.83
N ILE A 4 8.57 1.98 2.44
CA ILE A 4 9.13 2.98 3.34
C ILE A 4 10.04 3.94 2.55
N GLY A 5 10.27 5.12 3.08
CA GLY A 5 11.21 6.08 2.51
C GLY A 5 11.68 7.07 3.55
N ARG A 6 12.69 7.88 3.22
CA ARG A 6 13.23 8.88 4.15
C ARG A 6 12.16 9.89 4.56
N ILE A 7 12.14 10.24 5.84
CA ILE A 7 11.25 11.24 6.41
C ILE A 7 11.55 12.60 5.76
N ASN A 8 10.53 13.21 5.14
CA ASN A 8 10.62 14.53 4.56
C ASN A 8 10.20 15.62 5.57
N GLN A 9 10.35 16.90 5.18
CA GLN A 9 10.07 18.03 6.07
C GLN A 9 8.60 18.07 6.54
N LYS A 10 7.65 17.81 5.66
CA LYS A 10 6.23 17.78 6.00
C LYS A 10 5.89 16.67 6.99
N GLU A 11 6.47 15.51 6.81
CA GLU A 11 6.29 14.37 7.73
C GLU A 11 6.91 14.65 9.10
N LYS A 12 8.05 15.36 9.15
CA LYS A 12 8.63 15.83 10.42
C LYS A 12 7.67 16.74 11.17
N GLU A 13 7.08 17.70 10.49
CA GLU A 13 6.09 18.61 11.06
C GLU A 13 4.88 17.84 11.61
N GLN A 14 4.39 16.84 10.87
CA GLN A 14 3.29 15.98 11.32
C GLN A 14 3.65 15.13 12.54
N ILE A 15 4.88 14.61 12.61
CA ILE A 15 5.40 13.87 13.78
C ILE A 15 5.49 14.79 15.00
N GLU A 16 5.97 16.02 14.82
CA GLU A 16 6.03 17.05 15.86
C GLU A 16 4.63 17.43 16.36
N GLU A 17 3.70 17.70 15.46
CA GLU A 17 2.30 18.00 15.77
C GLU A 17 1.58 16.86 16.52
N SER A 18 1.94 15.61 16.22
CA SER A 18 1.38 14.42 16.89
C SER A 18 1.99 14.14 18.26
N GLY A 19 3.08 14.82 18.63
CA GLY A 19 3.82 14.61 19.88
C GLY A 19 4.66 13.30 19.89
N GLU A 20 4.90 12.71 18.72
CA GLU A 20 5.64 11.43 18.57
C GLU A 20 7.15 11.63 18.31
N GLU A 21 7.66 12.87 18.33
CA GLU A 21 9.07 13.22 18.07
C GLU A 21 10.07 12.34 18.81
N GLY A 22 9.77 12.06 20.10
CA GLY A 22 10.64 11.23 20.94
C GLY A 22 10.82 9.82 20.40
N ASN A 23 9.78 9.26 19.77
CA ASN A 23 9.79 7.91 19.21
C ASN A 23 10.47 7.87 17.84
N TYR A 24 10.47 8.98 17.09
CA TYR A 24 11.14 9.10 15.79
C TYR A 24 12.56 9.66 15.87
N ARG A 25 13.06 9.97 17.08
CA ARG A 25 14.41 10.47 17.25
C ARG A 25 15.43 9.41 16.84
N GLY A 26 16.21 9.70 15.78
CA GLY A 26 17.18 8.78 15.19
C GLY A 26 16.60 7.83 14.14
N THR A 27 15.31 7.85 13.90
CA THR A 27 14.65 7.16 12.78
C THR A 27 14.77 8.00 11.52
N GLN A 28 15.12 7.36 10.41
CA GLN A 28 15.29 8.02 9.12
C GLN A 28 14.16 7.70 8.13
N TYR A 29 13.41 6.66 8.36
CA TYR A 29 12.41 6.11 7.46
C TYR A 29 11.02 6.12 8.08
N ILE A 30 10.02 6.23 7.21
CA ILE A 30 8.60 6.16 7.55
C ILE A 30 7.83 5.48 6.41
N GLY A 31 6.73 4.83 6.70
CA GLY A 31 5.84 4.26 5.69
C GLY A 31 5.25 5.34 4.78
N LYS A 32 5.49 5.23 3.47
CA LYS A 32 5.06 6.23 2.48
C LYS A 32 3.72 5.90 1.85
N LEU A 33 3.45 4.63 1.67
CA LEU A 33 2.29 4.18 0.90
C LEU A 33 1.79 2.81 1.37
N GLY A 34 0.50 2.53 1.13
CA GLY A 34 -0.09 1.21 1.32
C GLY A 34 -0.13 0.76 2.78
N VAL A 35 0.20 -0.49 3.01
CA VAL A 35 0.22 -1.13 4.34
C VAL A 35 1.24 -0.46 5.24
N GLU A 36 2.44 -0.17 4.72
CA GLU A 36 3.51 0.50 5.46
C GLU A 36 3.04 1.85 6.05
N HIS A 37 2.37 2.66 5.25
CA HIS A 37 1.84 3.94 5.72
C HIS A 37 0.64 3.77 6.67
N ARG A 38 -0.26 2.83 6.37
CA ARG A 38 -1.50 2.65 7.13
C ARG A 38 -1.25 2.09 8.53
N TYR A 39 -0.26 1.23 8.66
CA TYR A 39 0.12 0.55 9.91
C TYR A 39 1.47 1.01 10.45
N GLU A 40 1.88 2.25 10.11
CA GLU A 40 3.16 2.82 10.54
C GLU A 40 3.36 2.72 12.06
N ARG A 41 2.33 3.05 12.85
CA ARG A 41 2.42 3.02 14.32
C ARG A 41 2.66 1.63 14.88
N GLU A 42 2.01 0.64 14.29
CA GLU A 42 2.16 -0.75 14.68
C GLU A 42 3.50 -1.33 14.24
N LEU A 43 3.96 -0.96 13.04
CA LEU A 43 5.18 -1.49 12.44
C LEU A 43 6.44 -0.83 12.99
N HIS A 44 6.39 0.46 13.32
CA HIS A 44 7.55 1.25 13.77
C HIS A 44 8.11 0.79 15.12
N GLY A 45 7.24 0.41 16.07
CA GLY A 45 7.62 0.04 17.41
C GLY A 45 8.00 1.24 18.30
N ILE A 46 8.87 1.01 19.28
CA ILE A 46 9.29 2.05 20.25
C ILE A 46 10.81 2.18 20.23
N THR A 47 11.27 3.39 19.95
CA THR A 47 12.71 3.72 19.92
C THR A 47 13.34 3.56 21.30
N GLY A 48 14.48 2.88 21.33
CA GLY A 48 15.30 2.78 22.55
C GLY A 48 16.08 4.06 22.82
N VAL A 49 16.36 4.33 24.08
CA VAL A 49 17.11 5.51 24.53
C VAL A 49 18.21 5.10 25.45
N GLN A 50 19.41 5.68 25.26
CA GLN A 50 20.52 5.56 26.18
C GLN A 50 20.93 6.95 26.66
N GLU A 51 20.97 7.10 27.98
CA GLU A 51 21.54 8.28 28.63
C GLU A 51 22.97 8.00 28.97
N VAL A 52 23.89 8.85 28.48
CA VAL A 52 25.32 8.69 28.66
C VAL A 52 25.92 9.96 29.22
N GLU A 53 26.79 9.80 30.19
CA GLU A 53 27.69 10.88 30.66
C GLU A 53 28.79 11.07 29.63
N THR A 54 29.01 12.31 29.20
CA THR A 54 30.08 12.65 28.24
C THR A 54 31.19 13.45 28.90
N SER A 55 32.43 13.19 28.50
CA SER A 55 33.58 14.04 28.87
C SER A 55 33.48 15.41 28.17
N ALA A 56 34.30 16.37 28.60
CA ALA A 56 34.43 17.69 27.98
C ALA A 56 34.75 17.63 26.46
N GLY A 57 35.32 16.53 25.98
CA GLY A 57 35.56 16.27 24.56
C GLY A 57 34.46 15.52 23.84
N GLY A 58 33.25 15.37 24.45
CA GLY A 58 32.07 14.75 23.81
C GLY A 58 32.11 13.20 23.74
N ARG A 59 33.11 12.56 24.37
CA ARG A 59 33.17 11.08 24.39
C ARG A 59 32.30 10.53 25.51
N ALA A 60 31.49 9.51 25.20
CA ALA A 60 30.73 8.78 26.21
C ALA A 60 31.68 8.10 27.22
N VAL A 61 31.52 8.45 28.48
CA VAL A 61 32.36 7.95 29.59
C VAL A 61 31.63 6.88 30.39
N ARG A 62 30.35 7.10 30.65
CA ARG A 62 29.54 6.24 31.50
C ARG A 62 28.09 6.19 31.00
N ARG A 63 27.48 5.00 30.98
CA ARG A 63 26.06 4.82 30.76
C ARG A 63 25.31 5.06 32.07
N LEU A 64 24.41 6.02 32.09
CA LEU A 64 23.60 6.37 33.25
C LEU A 64 22.28 5.58 33.26
N ALA A 65 21.60 5.53 32.13
CA ALA A 65 20.35 4.79 31.95
C ALA A 65 20.26 4.19 30.55
N SER A 66 19.50 3.13 30.39
CA SER A 66 19.24 2.50 29.10
C SER A 66 17.84 1.91 29.08
N ARG A 67 17.04 2.32 28.11
CA ARG A 67 15.78 1.69 27.75
C ARG A 67 15.95 1.05 26.37
N PRO A 68 15.87 -0.28 26.26
CA PRO A 68 16.01 -0.94 24.96
C PRO A 68 14.86 -0.56 24.02
N ALA A 69 15.10 -0.64 22.71
CA ALA A 69 14.05 -0.53 21.73
C ALA A 69 13.07 -1.70 21.84
N THR A 70 11.81 -1.44 21.55
CA THR A 70 10.78 -2.48 21.41
C THR A 70 10.44 -2.60 19.93
N PRO A 71 10.62 -3.78 19.31
CA PRO A 71 10.27 -3.97 17.89
C PRO A 71 8.78 -3.73 17.66
N GLY A 72 8.45 -3.30 16.45
CA GLY A 72 7.07 -3.16 16.01
C GLY A 72 6.33 -4.50 15.96
N GLN A 73 5.04 -4.41 15.75
CA GLN A 73 4.17 -5.58 15.66
C GLN A 73 4.20 -6.17 14.25
N ASN A 74 3.95 -7.46 14.16
CA ASN A 74 3.74 -8.12 12.88
C ASN A 74 2.32 -7.86 12.36
N VAL A 75 2.20 -7.45 11.12
CA VAL A 75 0.91 -7.32 10.43
C VAL A 75 0.73 -8.54 9.52
N VAL A 76 -0.33 -9.31 9.78
CA VAL A 76 -0.70 -10.47 8.97
C VAL A 76 -1.79 -10.04 7.99
N LEU A 77 -1.51 -10.23 6.71
CA LEU A 77 -2.46 -9.92 5.63
C LEU A 77 -3.24 -11.17 5.22
N SER A 78 -4.44 -10.99 4.68
CA SER A 78 -5.25 -12.08 4.12
C SER A 78 -4.76 -12.56 2.75
N ILE A 79 -3.73 -11.93 2.20
CA ILE A 79 -3.15 -12.28 0.89
C ILE A 79 -2.57 -13.71 0.93
N ASP A 80 -3.06 -14.59 0.07
CA ASP A 80 -2.42 -15.87 -0.23
C ASP A 80 -1.25 -15.62 -1.19
N ILE A 81 -0.03 -15.71 -0.67
CA ILE A 81 1.18 -15.39 -1.45
C ILE A 81 1.39 -16.35 -2.64
N LYS A 82 0.90 -17.58 -2.56
CA LYS A 82 0.99 -18.54 -3.66
C LYS A 82 0.05 -18.17 -4.78
N LEU A 83 -1.19 -17.80 -4.43
CA LEU A 83 -2.19 -17.31 -5.37
C LEU A 83 -1.73 -15.99 -6.02
N GLN A 84 -1.24 -15.05 -5.20
CA GLN A 84 -0.69 -13.77 -5.67
C GLN A 84 0.40 -13.99 -6.73
N LYS A 85 1.42 -14.82 -6.39
CA LYS A 85 2.52 -15.11 -7.30
C LYS A 85 2.04 -15.82 -8.58
N MET A 86 1.19 -16.80 -8.46
CA MET A 86 0.63 -17.52 -9.63
C MET A 86 -0.06 -16.54 -10.59
N ILE A 87 -0.85 -15.62 -10.07
CA ILE A 87 -1.55 -14.63 -10.89
C ILE A 87 -0.56 -13.66 -11.54
N GLU A 88 0.44 -13.19 -10.81
CA GLU A 88 1.48 -12.31 -11.35
C GLU A 88 2.27 -12.98 -12.48
N ASP A 89 2.61 -14.25 -12.31
CA ASP A 89 3.28 -15.04 -13.34
C ASP A 89 2.40 -15.26 -14.60
N LEU A 90 1.09 -15.49 -14.40
CA LEU A 90 0.14 -15.62 -15.51
C LEU A 90 -0.09 -14.32 -16.28
N TYR A 91 0.03 -13.16 -15.62
CA TYR A 91 -0.03 -11.88 -16.29
C TYR A 91 1.16 -11.66 -17.23
N GLY A 92 2.37 -12.08 -16.81
CA GLY A 92 3.59 -11.81 -17.56
C GLY A 92 3.71 -10.31 -17.86
N ASP A 93 3.86 -9.96 -19.16
CA ASP A 93 3.99 -8.58 -19.65
C ASP A 93 2.65 -7.90 -19.95
N ARG A 94 1.51 -8.57 -19.72
CA ARG A 94 0.19 -7.99 -19.99
C ARG A 94 -0.19 -6.94 -18.95
N ARG A 95 -0.85 -5.88 -19.41
CA ARG A 95 -1.43 -4.87 -18.52
C ARG A 95 -2.78 -5.31 -17.98
N GLY A 96 -3.00 -5.03 -16.71
CA GLY A 96 -4.29 -5.29 -16.09
C GLY A 96 -4.26 -5.26 -14.58
N ALA A 97 -5.37 -5.63 -13.99
CA ALA A 97 -5.52 -5.79 -12.56
C ALA A 97 -6.39 -7.02 -12.26
N LEU A 98 -6.14 -7.63 -11.11
CA LEU A 98 -6.99 -8.68 -10.57
C LEU A 98 -7.11 -8.49 -9.06
N VAL A 99 -8.32 -8.59 -8.56
CA VAL A 99 -8.61 -8.65 -7.13
C VAL A 99 -9.42 -9.92 -6.88
N ALA A 100 -8.91 -10.80 -6.03
CA ALA A 100 -9.62 -11.99 -5.58
C ALA A 100 -10.10 -11.76 -4.14
N LEU A 101 -11.38 -11.98 -3.91
CA LEU A 101 -12.05 -11.78 -2.63
C LEU A 101 -12.70 -13.09 -2.17
N ASP A 102 -12.65 -13.38 -0.87
CA ASP A 102 -13.57 -14.36 -0.28
C ASP A 102 -14.94 -13.67 -0.08
N PRO A 103 -15.99 -14.12 -0.77
CA PRO A 103 -17.31 -13.45 -0.70
C PRO A 103 -17.99 -13.60 0.66
N ARG A 104 -17.53 -14.51 1.52
CA ARG A 104 -18.10 -14.75 2.85
C ARG A 104 -17.52 -13.82 3.90
N THR A 105 -16.22 -13.51 3.80
CA THR A 105 -15.47 -12.74 4.80
C THR A 105 -15.10 -11.34 4.32
N GLY A 106 -15.04 -11.13 3.01
CA GLY A 106 -14.53 -9.91 2.38
C GLY A 106 -13.00 -9.84 2.36
N GLU A 107 -12.31 -10.88 2.76
CA GLU A 107 -10.85 -10.94 2.76
C GLU A 107 -10.29 -10.89 1.34
N ILE A 108 -9.24 -10.09 1.15
CA ILE A 108 -8.53 -9.97 -0.11
C ILE A 108 -7.47 -11.07 -0.18
N LEU A 109 -7.69 -12.06 -1.03
CA LEU A 109 -6.78 -13.20 -1.20
C LEU A 109 -5.67 -12.94 -2.22
N ALA A 110 -5.92 -12.09 -3.22
CA ALA A 110 -4.92 -11.62 -4.17
C ALA A 110 -5.25 -10.20 -4.63
N PHE A 111 -4.22 -9.40 -4.86
CA PHE A 111 -4.34 -8.01 -5.29
C PHE A 111 -3.21 -7.67 -6.26
N VAL A 112 -3.49 -7.77 -7.54
CA VAL A 112 -2.50 -7.64 -8.62
C VAL A 112 -2.77 -6.40 -9.47
N SER A 113 -1.72 -5.64 -9.74
CA SER A 113 -1.70 -4.53 -10.69
C SER A 113 -0.44 -4.64 -11.55
N LYS A 114 -0.60 -4.82 -12.85
CA LYS A 114 0.51 -5.00 -13.79
C LYS A 114 0.48 -3.95 -14.92
N PRO A 115 1.64 -3.49 -15.40
CA PRO A 115 2.95 -3.71 -14.80
C PRO A 115 3.07 -3.04 -13.44
N THR A 116 4.07 -3.46 -12.68
CA THR A 116 4.40 -2.89 -11.37
C THR A 116 5.84 -2.37 -11.38
N PHE A 117 6.31 -1.88 -10.25
CA PHE A 117 7.67 -1.39 -10.08
C PHE A 117 8.28 -1.97 -8.81
N ASP A 118 9.61 -1.95 -8.72
CA ASP A 118 10.31 -2.31 -7.48
C ASP A 118 10.17 -1.16 -6.46
N PRO A 119 9.46 -1.36 -5.34
CA PRO A 119 9.30 -0.35 -4.30
C PRO A 119 10.62 0.02 -3.61
N ASN A 120 11.63 -0.85 -3.64
CA ASN A 120 12.93 -0.59 -3.02
C ASN A 120 13.68 0.58 -3.67
N LEU A 121 13.36 0.92 -4.92
CA LEU A 121 13.91 2.10 -5.60
C LEU A 121 13.61 3.42 -4.86
N PHE A 122 12.58 3.45 -4.02
CA PHE A 122 12.12 4.66 -3.33
C PHE A 122 12.67 4.82 -1.91
N VAL A 123 13.27 3.78 -1.33
CA VAL A 123 13.66 3.76 0.10
C VAL A 123 14.62 4.88 0.43
N ASP A 124 15.71 5.01 -0.31
CA ASP A 124 16.73 6.05 -0.12
C ASP A 124 16.60 7.26 -1.06
N GLY A 125 15.49 7.32 -1.77
CA GLY A 125 15.24 8.26 -2.86
C GLY A 125 15.55 7.63 -4.20
N ILE A 126 14.62 7.78 -5.15
CA ILE A 126 14.78 7.25 -6.50
C ILE A 126 15.73 8.14 -7.31
N ASP A 127 16.63 7.53 -8.06
CA ASP A 127 17.50 8.25 -8.99
C ASP A 127 16.72 8.79 -10.21
N SER A 128 17.30 9.78 -10.86
CA SER A 128 16.64 10.50 -11.97
C SER A 128 16.36 9.61 -13.18
N GLU A 129 17.20 8.62 -13.45
CA GLU A 129 17.02 7.70 -14.58
C GLU A 129 15.87 6.73 -14.31
N SER A 130 15.88 6.08 -13.17
CA SER A 130 14.79 5.19 -12.72
C SER A 130 13.46 5.94 -12.63
N TRP A 131 13.46 7.16 -12.09
CA TRP A 131 12.27 8.00 -12.04
C TRP A 131 11.73 8.31 -13.44
N LYS A 132 12.58 8.71 -14.35
CA LYS A 132 12.21 9.01 -15.74
C LYS A 132 11.62 7.77 -16.42
N MET A 133 12.27 6.62 -16.29
CA MET A 133 11.81 5.36 -16.83
C MET A 133 10.40 4.98 -16.32
N LEU A 134 10.12 5.17 -15.02
CA LEU A 134 8.81 4.84 -14.42
C LEU A 134 7.74 5.88 -14.76
N SER A 135 8.07 7.17 -14.70
CA SER A 135 7.11 8.27 -14.85
C SER A 135 6.70 8.53 -16.30
N GLU A 136 7.62 8.36 -17.27
CA GLU A 136 7.38 8.56 -18.70
C GLU A 136 6.90 7.29 -19.41
N SER A 137 6.89 6.14 -18.73
CA SER A 137 6.47 4.87 -19.32
C SER A 137 5.00 4.91 -19.79
N ILE A 138 4.79 4.55 -21.07
CA ILE A 138 3.44 4.36 -21.64
C ILE A 138 2.66 3.29 -20.86
N GLU A 139 3.38 2.34 -20.27
CA GLU A 139 2.82 1.25 -19.50
C GLU A 139 2.33 1.67 -18.10
N LYS A 140 2.66 2.89 -17.65
CA LYS A 140 2.26 3.51 -16.37
C LYS A 140 2.38 2.56 -15.17
N PRO A 141 3.59 2.05 -14.87
CA PRO A 141 3.80 1.09 -13.77
C PRO A 141 3.45 1.66 -12.38
N LEU A 142 3.54 2.99 -12.21
CA LEU A 142 3.16 3.67 -10.96
C LEU A 142 1.64 3.71 -10.72
N LEU A 143 0.83 3.41 -11.73
CA LEU A 143 -0.63 3.38 -11.58
C LEU A 143 -1.08 2.08 -10.90
N ASN A 144 -1.64 2.18 -9.71
CA ASN A 144 -2.35 1.05 -9.11
C ASN A 144 -3.69 0.83 -9.84
N ARG A 145 -3.70 -0.08 -10.81
CA ARG A 145 -4.84 -0.35 -11.66
C ARG A 145 -6.01 -0.99 -10.93
N ALA A 146 -5.73 -1.76 -9.88
CA ALA A 146 -6.77 -2.39 -9.08
C ALA A 146 -7.60 -1.38 -8.29
N MET A 147 -6.98 -0.23 -7.90
CA MET A 147 -7.66 0.82 -7.15
C MET A 147 -8.11 2.02 -7.99
N ARG A 148 -7.32 2.38 -9.00
CA ARG A 148 -7.48 3.65 -9.74
C ARG A 148 -7.68 3.45 -11.25
N GLY A 149 -7.62 2.21 -11.73
CA GLY A 149 -7.89 1.92 -13.14
C GLY A 149 -9.37 2.12 -13.46
N THR A 150 -9.67 2.84 -14.55
CA THR A 150 -11.02 3.02 -15.07
C THR A 150 -11.11 2.33 -16.43
N TYR A 151 -12.09 1.44 -16.57
CA TYR A 151 -12.28 0.63 -17.76
C TYR A 151 -13.75 0.63 -18.17
N PRO A 152 -14.06 0.59 -19.47
CA PRO A 152 -15.43 0.37 -19.92
C PRO A 152 -15.94 -0.99 -19.39
N PRO A 153 -17.05 -1.01 -18.65
CA PRO A 153 -17.51 -2.24 -17.98
C PRO A 153 -18.05 -3.29 -18.96
N GLY A 154 -18.47 -2.87 -20.14
CA GLY A 154 -19.08 -3.77 -21.11
C GLY A 154 -20.26 -4.55 -20.52
N SER A 155 -20.42 -5.85 -20.94
CA SER A 155 -21.53 -6.71 -20.47
C SER A 155 -21.51 -7.02 -18.97
N THR A 156 -20.42 -6.74 -18.26
CA THR A 156 -20.35 -6.93 -16.79
C THR A 156 -21.29 -5.99 -16.03
N TYR A 157 -21.75 -4.91 -16.69
CA TYR A 157 -22.71 -3.96 -16.12
C TYR A 157 -24.17 -4.43 -16.23
N LYS A 158 -24.48 -5.38 -17.13
CA LYS A 158 -25.86 -5.82 -17.41
C LYS A 158 -26.62 -6.35 -16.18
N PRO A 159 -26.04 -7.16 -15.28
CA PRO A 159 -26.73 -7.59 -14.07
C PRO A 159 -27.20 -6.44 -13.18
N PHE A 160 -26.39 -5.38 -13.06
CA PHE A 160 -26.76 -4.18 -12.29
C PHE A 160 -27.92 -3.42 -12.95
N MET A 161 -27.92 -3.33 -14.28
CA MET A 161 -29.04 -2.73 -15.03
C MET A 161 -30.34 -3.54 -14.88
N ALA A 162 -30.23 -4.86 -14.93
CA ALA A 162 -31.36 -5.74 -14.71
C ALA A 162 -31.95 -5.58 -13.30
N LEU A 163 -31.09 -5.57 -12.27
CA LEU A 163 -31.50 -5.35 -10.89
C LEU A 163 -32.17 -3.98 -10.72
N ALA A 164 -31.57 -2.93 -11.25
CA ALA A 164 -32.17 -1.58 -11.20
C ALA A 164 -33.55 -1.53 -11.89
N ALA A 165 -33.73 -2.23 -13.01
CA ALA A 165 -35.03 -2.29 -13.71
C ALA A 165 -36.11 -3.01 -12.89
N LEU A 166 -35.73 -4.08 -12.17
CA LEU A 166 -36.61 -4.82 -11.27
C LEU A 166 -37.00 -3.99 -10.05
N GLU A 167 -36.01 -3.42 -9.36
CA GLU A 167 -36.21 -2.61 -8.15
C GLU A 167 -37.02 -1.34 -8.38
N THR A 168 -36.86 -0.72 -9.54
CA THR A 168 -37.66 0.47 -9.93
C THR A 168 -39.03 0.14 -10.54
N GLY A 169 -39.36 -1.13 -10.66
CA GLY A 169 -40.62 -1.58 -11.26
C GLY A 169 -40.76 -1.28 -12.76
N LYS A 170 -39.66 -0.95 -13.45
CA LYS A 170 -39.62 -0.70 -14.89
C LYS A 170 -39.74 -1.99 -15.69
N ARG A 171 -39.37 -3.11 -15.07
CA ARG A 171 -39.50 -4.47 -15.63
C ARG A 171 -39.88 -5.45 -14.52
N SER A 172 -40.49 -6.57 -14.94
CA SER A 172 -40.74 -7.71 -14.05
C SER A 172 -39.92 -8.92 -14.49
N ALA A 173 -39.67 -9.84 -13.56
CA ALA A 173 -38.86 -11.04 -13.84
C ALA A 173 -39.55 -11.99 -14.84
N SER A 174 -40.90 -11.89 -15.01
CA SER A 174 -41.70 -12.69 -15.93
C SER A 174 -41.95 -12.02 -17.29
N GLU A 175 -41.47 -10.78 -17.46
CA GLU A 175 -41.72 -10.05 -18.71
C GLU A 175 -40.80 -10.57 -19.83
N ILE A 176 -41.43 -10.90 -20.96
CA ILE A 176 -40.67 -11.35 -22.14
C ILE A 176 -40.34 -10.15 -23.00
N ILE A 177 -39.06 -9.98 -23.28
CA ILE A 177 -38.54 -8.96 -24.20
C ILE A 177 -38.30 -9.63 -25.55
N ASN A 178 -38.92 -9.12 -26.57
CA ASN A 178 -38.66 -9.54 -27.96
C ASN A 178 -37.54 -8.67 -28.49
N ASP A 179 -36.35 -9.25 -28.61
CA ASP A 179 -35.18 -8.61 -29.24
C ASP A 179 -35.13 -9.08 -30.70
N ALA A 180 -35.41 -8.19 -31.61
CA ALA A 180 -35.45 -8.49 -33.04
C ALA A 180 -34.06 -8.41 -33.74
N GLY A 181 -32.96 -8.28 -32.96
CA GLY A 181 -31.58 -8.23 -33.46
C GLY A 181 -31.03 -6.83 -33.62
#